data_966309f75ed3115f5d3ec370f21b7afc
#
_entry.id   966309f75ed3115f5d3ec370f21b7afc
#
_cell.length_a   1.000
_cell.length_b   1.000
_cell.length_c   1.000
_cell.angle_alpha   90.00
_cell.angle_beta   90.00
_cell.angle_gamma   90.00
#
_symmetry.space_group_name_H-M   'P 1'
#
loop_
_entity.id
_entity.type
_entity.pdbx_description
1 polymer ?
#
loop_
_entity_poly.entity_id
_entity_poly.type
_entity_poly.pdbx_seq_one_letter_code
_entity_poly.pdbx_strand_id
1 'polypeptide(L)'
;MARPKEFDRDQALDRAMHVFWSRGFEATSIQDLVEAMGINRGSLYAAFGDKHALYLAALDRFCCTVGDVEGALGAALRDSGSAKAAIRRLFMAAVEAAANLDRRGCMVVNTAVEFCPDAGDIGAQVALAMRRTEAALHGVLLQARASGEIGDRVDPPALARYLTSSLNGLRVMAKTTDDNAALRDIVDVTLSVLD
;
A
#
# COMPACT_ATOMS: atom_id res chain seq x y z
N MET A 1 33.29 -25.38 13.98
CA MET A 1 32.34 -24.25 14.05
C MET A 1 31.14 -24.61 13.18
N ALA A 2 29.93 -24.66 13.73
CA ALA A 2 28.73 -24.92 12.96
C ALA A 2 28.50 -23.74 11.99
N ARG A 3 28.34 -24.02 10.69
CA ARG A 3 27.96 -23.05 9.66
C ARG A 3 26.65 -22.38 10.12
N PRO A 4 26.53 -21.02 10.10
CA PRO A 4 25.27 -20.38 10.43
C PRO A 4 24.18 -20.96 9.51
N LYS A 5 23.04 -21.32 10.09
CA LYS A 5 21.91 -21.83 9.33
C LYS A 5 21.50 -20.74 8.35
N GLU A 6 21.69 -20.99 7.07
CA GLU A 6 21.32 -20.08 5.99
C GLU A 6 19.79 -19.91 6.06
N PHE A 7 19.31 -18.69 6.34
CA PHE A 7 17.88 -18.39 6.38
C PHE A 7 17.46 -17.73 5.06
N ASP A 8 16.23 -17.93 4.68
CA ASP A 8 15.64 -17.26 3.53
C ASP A 8 15.42 -15.77 3.88
N ARG A 9 16.20 -14.89 3.24
CA ARG A 9 16.19 -13.45 3.49
C ARG A 9 14.85 -12.81 3.10
N ASP A 10 14.23 -13.27 2.00
CA ASP A 10 12.96 -12.73 1.52
C ASP A 10 11.82 -13.14 2.44
N GLN A 11 11.78 -14.39 2.88
CA GLN A 11 10.80 -14.86 3.86
C GLN A 11 10.95 -14.13 5.21
N ALA A 12 12.18 -13.88 5.67
CA ALA A 12 12.43 -13.13 6.89
C ALA A 12 11.95 -11.68 6.73
N LEU A 13 12.19 -11.04 5.58
CA LEU A 13 11.71 -9.69 5.28
C LEU A 13 10.18 -9.62 5.24
N ASP A 14 9.50 -10.60 4.64
CA ASP A 14 8.04 -10.68 4.64
C ASP A 14 7.48 -10.73 6.06
N ARG A 15 8.09 -11.53 6.94
CA ARG A 15 7.68 -11.60 8.36
C ARG A 15 7.91 -10.28 9.08
N ALA A 16 9.05 -9.62 8.88
CA ALA A 16 9.32 -8.30 9.44
C ALA A 16 8.33 -7.25 8.94
N MET A 17 8.01 -7.26 7.64
CA MET A 17 6.99 -6.39 7.03
C MET A 17 5.64 -6.55 7.73
N HIS A 18 5.20 -7.77 7.99
CA HIS A 18 3.93 -8.01 8.69
C HIS A 18 3.94 -7.50 10.14
N VAL A 19 5.07 -7.59 10.86
CA VAL A 19 5.20 -7.04 12.23
C VAL A 19 5.09 -5.51 12.19
N PHE A 20 5.88 -4.87 11.34
CA PHE A 20 5.84 -3.41 11.19
C PHE A 20 4.48 -2.89 10.72
N TRP A 21 3.84 -3.59 9.77
CA TRP A 21 2.52 -3.21 9.29
C TRP A 21 1.45 -3.26 10.39
N SER A 22 1.57 -4.22 11.31
CA SER A 22 0.60 -4.39 12.40
C SER A 22 0.83 -3.41 13.55
N ARG A 23 2.10 -3.11 13.91
CA ARG A 23 2.47 -2.40 15.14
C ARG A 23 3.04 -1.00 14.89
N GLY A 24 3.48 -0.69 13.66
CA GLY A 24 4.27 0.50 13.36
C GLY A 24 5.75 0.32 13.69
N PHE A 25 6.52 1.36 13.45
CA PHE A 25 7.96 1.36 13.68
C PHE A 25 8.29 1.50 15.18
N GLU A 26 7.76 2.52 15.83
CA GLU A 26 8.13 2.84 17.24
C GLU A 26 7.79 1.70 18.19
N ALA A 27 6.58 1.12 18.08
CA ALA A 27 6.11 0.05 18.95
C ALA A 27 6.72 -1.33 18.66
N THR A 28 7.54 -1.47 17.60
CA THR A 28 8.20 -2.73 17.24
C THR A 28 9.60 -2.78 17.81
N SER A 29 9.89 -3.76 18.67
CA SER A 29 11.24 -3.99 19.21
C SER A 29 12.07 -4.92 18.31
N ILE A 30 13.40 -4.89 18.46
CA ILE A 30 14.29 -5.88 17.80
C ILE A 30 13.95 -7.31 18.26
N GLN A 31 13.46 -7.50 19.48
CA GLN A 31 13.06 -8.81 19.97
C GLN A 31 11.84 -9.34 19.21
N ASP A 32 10.81 -8.50 18.99
CA ASP A 32 9.64 -8.86 18.19
C ASP A 32 10.03 -9.28 16.78
N LEU A 33 10.99 -8.55 16.18
CA LEU A 33 11.46 -8.82 14.82
C LEU A 33 12.21 -10.17 14.74
N VAL A 34 13.17 -10.44 15.63
CA VAL A 34 13.94 -11.69 15.58
C VAL A 34 13.05 -12.91 15.85
N GLU A 35 12.05 -12.79 16.73
CA GLU A 35 11.06 -13.83 16.99
C GLU A 35 10.20 -14.11 15.76
N ALA A 36 9.62 -13.08 15.16
CA ALA A 36 8.78 -13.22 13.97
C ALA A 36 9.57 -13.73 12.77
N MET A 37 10.76 -13.19 12.56
CA MET A 37 11.64 -13.58 11.45
C MET A 37 12.22 -15.00 11.61
N GLY A 38 12.28 -15.53 12.85
CA GLY A 38 12.85 -16.83 13.16
C GLY A 38 14.38 -16.87 13.01
N ILE A 39 15.05 -15.73 13.23
CA ILE A 39 16.50 -15.57 13.14
C ILE A 39 17.06 -14.98 14.44
N ASN A 40 18.36 -15.06 14.65
CA ASN A 40 18.98 -14.41 15.78
C ASN A 40 19.32 -12.94 15.48
N ARG A 41 19.57 -12.17 16.56
CA ARG A 41 19.88 -10.73 16.47
C ARG A 41 21.11 -10.44 15.59
N GLY A 42 22.16 -11.27 15.69
CA GLY A 42 23.36 -11.11 14.85
C GLY A 42 23.06 -11.27 13.35
N SER A 43 22.23 -12.26 13.00
CA SER A 43 21.79 -12.49 11.62
C SER A 43 20.93 -11.32 11.10
N LEU A 44 20.07 -10.72 11.94
CA LEU A 44 19.28 -9.55 11.57
C LEU A 44 20.19 -8.39 11.20
N TYR A 45 21.13 -8.03 12.08
CA TYR A 45 22.05 -6.91 11.81
C TYR A 45 22.98 -7.18 10.62
N ALA A 46 23.45 -8.41 10.46
CA ALA A 46 24.30 -8.77 9.31
C ALA A 46 23.57 -8.69 7.97
N ALA A 47 22.27 -9.03 7.93
CA ALA A 47 21.49 -9.08 6.69
C ALA A 47 20.82 -7.75 6.32
N PHE A 48 20.40 -6.96 7.32
CA PHE A 48 19.56 -5.79 7.11
C PHE A 48 20.13 -4.49 7.69
N GLY A 49 21.24 -4.53 8.42
CA GLY A 49 21.84 -3.38 9.06
C GLY A 49 21.20 -3.10 10.43
N ASP A 50 20.30 -2.16 10.48
CA ASP A 50 19.60 -1.76 11.71
C ASP A 50 18.06 -1.84 11.54
N LYS A 51 17.32 -1.47 12.59
CA LYS A 51 15.84 -1.46 12.57
C LYS A 51 15.30 -0.51 11.51
N HIS A 52 15.98 0.63 11.31
CA HIS A 52 15.59 1.65 10.35
C HIS A 52 15.75 1.12 8.91
N ALA A 53 16.90 0.56 8.57
CA ALA A 53 17.16 -0.03 7.26
C ALA A 53 16.23 -1.22 6.97
N LEU A 54 15.94 -2.05 7.99
CA LEU A 54 14.96 -3.13 7.87
C LEU A 54 13.55 -2.59 7.62
N TYR A 55 13.17 -1.47 8.26
CA TYR A 55 11.87 -0.84 8.04
C TYR A 55 11.71 -0.32 6.61
N LEU A 56 12.73 0.38 6.09
CA LEU A 56 12.76 0.83 4.69
C LEU A 56 12.61 -0.34 3.71
N ALA A 57 13.35 -1.43 3.94
CA ALA A 57 13.23 -2.63 3.13
C ALA A 57 11.83 -3.26 3.22
N ALA A 58 11.23 -3.27 4.41
CA ALA A 58 9.87 -3.78 4.62
C ALA A 58 8.81 -2.91 3.93
N LEU A 59 8.97 -1.58 3.95
CA LEU A 59 8.08 -0.65 3.27
C LEU A 59 8.17 -0.80 1.74
N ASP A 60 9.38 -0.96 1.20
CA ASP A 60 9.58 -1.25 -0.22
C ASP A 60 8.94 -2.59 -0.62
N ARG A 61 9.17 -3.63 0.18
CA ARG A 61 8.56 -4.96 -0.02
C ARG A 61 7.02 -4.87 -0.03
N PHE A 62 6.43 -4.10 0.88
CA PHE A 62 4.99 -3.86 0.90
C PHE A 62 4.51 -3.22 -0.41
N CYS A 63 5.19 -2.19 -0.89
CA CYS A 63 4.84 -1.50 -2.13
C CYS A 63 4.92 -2.41 -3.37
N CYS A 64 5.86 -3.35 -3.38
CA CYS A 64 6.05 -4.31 -4.49
C CYS A 64 5.14 -5.55 -4.40
N THR A 65 4.36 -5.71 -3.32
CA THR A 65 3.51 -6.88 -3.10
C THR A 65 2.07 -6.47 -2.78
N VAL A 66 1.72 -6.38 -1.50
CA VAL A 66 0.35 -6.07 -1.04
C VAL A 66 -0.11 -4.68 -1.49
N GLY A 67 0.80 -3.72 -1.54
CA GLY A 67 0.53 -2.32 -1.91
C GLY A 67 0.76 -1.99 -3.38
N ASP A 68 0.95 -2.99 -4.24
CA ASP A 68 1.21 -2.79 -5.67
C ASP A 68 -0.06 -2.33 -6.42
N VAL A 69 -0.28 -1.02 -6.39
CA VAL A 69 -1.43 -0.38 -7.07
C VAL A 69 -1.27 -0.42 -8.58
N GLU A 70 -0.05 -0.25 -9.10
CA GLU A 70 0.21 -0.26 -10.54
C GLU A 70 -0.07 -1.63 -11.15
N GLY A 71 0.46 -2.70 -10.55
CA GLY A 71 0.19 -4.06 -10.97
C GLY A 71 -1.28 -4.44 -10.88
N ALA A 72 -1.95 -4.03 -9.80
CA ALA A 72 -3.38 -4.28 -9.60
C ALA A 72 -4.25 -3.59 -10.66
N LEU A 73 -3.98 -2.30 -10.96
CA LEU A 73 -4.69 -1.56 -12.00
C LEU A 73 -4.42 -2.16 -13.39
N GLY A 74 -3.15 -2.49 -13.70
CA GLY A 74 -2.79 -3.11 -14.97
C GLY A 74 -3.46 -4.46 -15.17
N ALA A 75 -3.53 -5.31 -14.16
CA ALA A 75 -4.25 -6.58 -14.21
C ALA A 75 -5.76 -6.37 -14.41
N ALA A 76 -6.37 -5.50 -13.61
CA ALA A 76 -7.80 -5.20 -13.71
C ALA A 76 -8.20 -4.62 -15.08
N LEU A 77 -7.33 -3.80 -15.67
CA LEU A 77 -7.55 -3.22 -17.00
C LEU A 77 -7.49 -4.28 -18.11
N ARG A 78 -6.51 -5.20 -18.03
CA ARG A 78 -6.42 -6.32 -18.99
C ARG A 78 -7.65 -7.23 -18.92
N ASP A 79 -8.15 -7.49 -17.72
CA ASP A 79 -9.29 -8.37 -17.50
C ASP A 79 -10.63 -7.77 -17.95
N SER A 80 -10.84 -6.48 -17.67
CA SER A 80 -12.13 -5.81 -17.93
C SER A 80 -12.20 -5.08 -19.25
N GLY A 81 -11.05 -4.67 -19.79
CA GLY A 81 -10.99 -3.77 -20.95
C GLY A 81 -11.52 -2.36 -20.69
N SER A 82 -11.89 -2.02 -19.44
CA SER A 82 -12.47 -0.75 -19.03
C SER A 82 -11.66 -0.12 -17.91
N ALA A 83 -11.27 1.13 -18.12
CA ALA A 83 -10.53 1.92 -17.14
C ALA A 83 -11.39 2.21 -15.89
N LYS A 84 -12.67 2.55 -16.06
CA LYS A 84 -13.61 2.73 -14.94
C LYS A 84 -13.73 1.45 -14.11
N ALA A 85 -13.87 0.30 -14.76
CA ALA A 85 -13.95 -0.98 -14.06
C ALA A 85 -12.65 -1.33 -13.33
N ALA A 86 -11.49 -1.01 -13.90
CA ALA A 86 -10.19 -1.23 -13.25
C ALA A 86 -10.04 -0.37 -11.99
N ILE A 87 -10.41 0.92 -12.05
CA ILE A 87 -10.40 1.82 -10.90
C ILE A 87 -11.38 1.32 -9.82
N ARG A 88 -12.60 0.91 -10.20
CA ARG A 88 -13.58 0.32 -9.26
C ARG A 88 -13.01 -0.90 -8.56
N ARG A 89 -12.38 -1.81 -9.29
CA ARG A 89 -11.73 -3.01 -8.69
C ARG A 89 -10.66 -2.65 -7.67
N LEU A 90 -9.83 -1.63 -7.94
CA LEU A 90 -8.82 -1.15 -7.00
C LEU A 90 -9.46 -0.69 -5.68
N PHE A 91 -10.52 0.11 -5.74
CA PHE A 91 -11.23 0.59 -4.55
C PHE A 91 -11.92 -0.55 -3.81
N MET A 92 -12.59 -1.45 -4.53
CA MET A 92 -13.24 -2.62 -3.91
C MET A 92 -12.24 -3.56 -3.25
N ALA A 93 -11.05 -3.76 -3.84
CA ALA A 93 -9.99 -4.53 -3.21
C ALA A 93 -9.53 -3.92 -1.87
N ALA A 94 -9.56 -2.58 -1.72
CA ALA A 94 -9.27 -1.94 -0.44
C ALA A 94 -10.35 -2.22 0.61
N VAL A 95 -11.63 -2.32 0.22
CA VAL A 95 -12.73 -2.72 1.11
C VAL A 95 -12.59 -4.19 1.53
N GLU A 96 -12.30 -5.09 0.58
CA GLU A 96 -12.13 -6.52 0.84
C GLU A 96 -10.91 -6.81 1.69
N ALA A 97 -9.80 -6.10 1.46
CA ALA A 97 -8.58 -6.23 2.26
C ALA A 97 -8.81 -5.87 3.74
N ALA A 98 -9.72 -4.97 4.03
CA ALA A 98 -10.06 -4.62 5.40
C ALA A 98 -10.63 -5.81 6.20
N ALA A 99 -11.48 -6.60 5.56
CA ALA A 99 -12.06 -7.80 6.19
C ALA A 99 -11.04 -8.95 6.34
N ASN A 100 -10.13 -9.09 5.37
CA ASN A 100 -9.22 -10.23 5.26
C ASN A 100 -7.87 -10.05 5.98
N LEU A 101 -7.47 -8.81 6.31
CA LEU A 101 -6.14 -8.46 6.82
C LEU A 101 -6.19 -7.83 8.22
N ASP A 102 -7.09 -8.28 9.09
CA ASP A 102 -7.25 -7.78 10.47
C ASP A 102 -7.31 -6.24 10.56
N ARG A 103 -7.85 -5.58 9.52
CA ARG A 103 -8.00 -4.11 9.42
C ARG A 103 -6.69 -3.34 9.62
N ARG A 104 -5.57 -3.89 9.19
CA ARG A 104 -4.26 -3.22 9.31
C ARG A 104 -4.16 -1.94 8.46
N GLY A 105 -5.07 -1.75 7.50
CA GLY A 105 -5.04 -0.62 6.57
C GLY A 105 -3.88 -0.72 5.57
N CYS A 106 -3.35 0.42 5.16
CA CYS A 106 -2.20 0.50 4.24
C CYS A 106 -0.92 0.86 5.02
N MET A 107 0.14 0.08 4.89
CA MET A 107 1.40 0.35 5.58
C MET A 107 1.97 1.73 5.22
N VAL A 108 1.88 2.15 3.93
CA VAL A 108 2.34 3.48 3.48
C VAL A 108 1.57 4.61 4.18
N VAL A 109 0.24 4.50 4.28
CA VAL A 109 -0.60 5.48 4.98
C VAL A 109 -0.30 5.50 6.47
N ASN A 110 -0.16 4.32 7.09
CA ASN A 110 0.20 4.22 8.51
C ASN A 110 1.55 4.90 8.77
N THR A 111 2.56 4.63 7.91
CA THR A 111 3.89 5.26 7.98
C THR A 111 3.81 6.79 7.86
N ALA A 112 3.01 7.29 6.91
CA ALA A 112 2.83 8.74 6.73
C ALA A 112 2.29 9.41 8.00
N VAL A 113 1.39 8.76 8.73
CA VAL A 113 0.82 9.28 9.98
C VAL A 113 1.81 9.17 11.14
N GLU A 114 2.60 8.09 11.20
CA GLU A 114 3.55 7.86 12.29
C GLU A 114 4.76 8.80 12.23
N PHE A 115 5.23 9.14 11.02
CA PHE A 115 6.51 9.83 10.80
C PHE A 115 6.41 11.29 10.33
N CYS A 116 5.26 11.97 10.37
CA CYS A 116 5.16 13.35 9.89
C CYS A 116 5.93 14.37 10.77
N PRO A 117 6.43 15.50 10.16
CA PRO A 117 6.78 15.79 8.76
C PRO A 117 8.26 15.60 8.42
N ASP A 118 9.16 15.33 9.39
CA ASP A 118 10.63 15.33 9.22
C ASP A 118 11.23 13.91 9.12
N ALA A 119 10.58 13.03 8.37
CA ALA A 119 10.89 11.60 8.34
C ALA A 119 12.12 11.21 7.49
N GLY A 120 12.92 12.14 6.99
CA GLY A 120 14.13 11.84 6.22
C GLY A 120 13.85 10.91 5.02
N ASP A 121 14.58 9.78 4.97
CA ASP A 121 14.45 8.78 3.90
C ASP A 121 13.13 7.98 3.95
N ILE A 122 12.57 7.72 5.14
CA ILE A 122 11.24 7.12 5.29
C ILE A 122 10.18 8.03 4.65
N GLY A 123 10.22 9.34 4.94
CA GLY A 123 9.31 10.32 4.34
C GLY A 123 9.46 10.39 2.83
N ALA A 124 10.69 10.33 2.32
CA ALA A 124 10.96 10.30 0.88
C ALA A 124 10.38 9.04 0.22
N GLN A 125 10.49 7.88 0.86
CA GLN A 125 9.93 6.63 0.35
C GLN A 125 8.40 6.62 0.38
N VAL A 126 7.77 7.14 1.44
CA VAL A 126 6.32 7.35 1.51
C VAL A 126 5.85 8.26 0.38
N ALA A 127 6.50 9.41 0.20
CA ALA A 127 6.16 10.35 -0.87
C ALA A 127 6.33 9.72 -2.27
N LEU A 128 7.35 8.88 -2.47
CA LEU A 128 7.53 8.14 -3.71
C LEU A 128 6.38 7.14 -3.94
N ALA A 129 5.97 6.38 -2.93
CA ALA A 129 4.86 5.44 -3.02
C ALA A 129 3.54 6.14 -3.35
N MET A 130 3.26 7.30 -2.72
CA MET A 130 2.08 8.11 -3.02
C MET A 130 2.10 8.63 -4.47
N ARG A 131 3.26 9.13 -4.96
CA ARG A 131 3.40 9.56 -6.36
C ARG A 131 3.22 8.42 -7.36
N ARG A 132 3.70 7.20 -7.05
CA ARG A 132 3.49 6.02 -7.89
C ARG A 132 2.01 5.68 -8.01
N THR A 133 1.26 5.71 -6.91
CA THR A 133 -0.19 5.52 -6.92
C THR A 133 -0.90 6.56 -7.78
N GLU A 134 -0.55 7.86 -7.63
CA GLU A 134 -1.10 8.94 -8.43
C GLU A 134 -0.79 8.74 -9.93
N ALA A 135 0.46 8.42 -10.26
CA ALA A 135 0.88 8.20 -11.63
C ALA A 135 0.17 7.00 -12.28
N ALA A 136 -0.03 5.90 -11.55
CA ALA A 136 -0.76 4.73 -12.04
C ALA A 136 -2.23 5.07 -12.34
N LEU A 137 -2.91 5.77 -11.42
CA LEU A 137 -4.27 6.25 -11.63
C LEU A 137 -4.35 7.23 -12.80
N HIS A 138 -3.39 8.18 -12.91
CA HIS A 138 -3.32 9.11 -14.02
C HIS A 138 -3.19 8.39 -15.36
N GLY A 139 -2.32 7.37 -15.46
CA GLY A 139 -2.18 6.58 -16.69
C GLY A 139 -3.48 5.90 -17.12
N VAL A 140 -4.22 5.30 -16.18
CA VAL A 140 -5.52 4.68 -16.46
C VAL A 140 -6.58 5.72 -16.86
N LEU A 141 -6.59 6.90 -16.24
CA LEU A 141 -7.51 7.99 -16.59
C LEU A 141 -7.23 8.57 -17.98
N LEU A 142 -5.97 8.64 -18.42
CA LEU A 142 -5.63 9.00 -19.78
C LEU A 142 -6.19 8.00 -20.81
N GLN A 143 -6.13 6.70 -20.50
CA GLN A 143 -6.75 5.66 -21.32
C GLN A 143 -8.28 5.80 -21.34
N ALA A 144 -8.91 6.04 -20.18
CA ALA A 144 -10.35 6.26 -20.09
C ALA A 144 -10.81 7.44 -20.95
N ARG A 145 -10.04 8.53 -20.97
CA ARG A 145 -10.35 9.67 -21.83
C ARG A 145 -10.16 9.35 -23.30
N ALA A 146 -9.07 8.66 -23.65
CA ALA A 146 -8.80 8.28 -25.04
C ALA A 146 -9.84 7.31 -25.62
N SER A 147 -10.41 6.43 -24.77
CA SER A 147 -11.48 5.49 -25.14
C SER A 147 -12.90 6.09 -25.07
N GLY A 148 -13.04 7.34 -24.60
CA GLY A 148 -14.34 7.99 -24.42
C GLY A 148 -15.13 7.49 -23.19
N GLU A 149 -14.51 6.76 -22.28
CA GLU A 149 -15.15 6.33 -21.03
C GLU A 149 -15.38 7.49 -20.06
N ILE A 150 -14.55 8.53 -20.10
CA ILE A 150 -14.73 9.78 -19.35
C ILE A 150 -14.75 10.97 -20.31
N GLY A 151 -15.50 12.01 -19.93
CA GLY A 151 -15.67 13.19 -20.79
C GLY A 151 -14.41 14.06 -20.89
N ASP A 152 -14.32 14.83 -21.98
CA ASP A 152 -13.18 15.72 -22.26
C ASP A 152 -12.99 16.85 -21.22
N ARG A 153 -14.03 17.16 -20.44
CA ARG A 153 -13.99 18.19 -19.39
C ARG A 153 -13.27 17.74 -18.12
N VAL A 154 -13.00 16.45 -18.00
CA VAL A 154 -12.28 15.89 -16.84
C VAL A 154 -10.80 16.22 -16.97
N ASP A 155 -10.20 16.75 -15.91
CA ASP A 155 -8.75 16.94 -15.79
C ASP A 155 -8.11 15.68 -15.18
N PRO A 156 -7.45 14.79 -15.95
CA PRO A 156 -6.93 13.54 -15.44
C PRO A 156 -5.89 13.70 -14.31
N PRO A 157 -4.97 14.69 -14.36
CA PRO A 157 -4.07 14.95 -13.23
C PRO A 157 -4.80 15.31 -11.93
N ALA A 158 -5.80 16.21 -11.99
CA ALA A 158 -6.57 16.60 -10.81
C ALA A 158 -7.40 15.42 -10.26
N LEU A 159 -8.01 14.66 -11.16
CA LEU A 159 -8.79 13.48 -10.80
C LEU A 159 -7.91 12.36 -10.21
N ALA A 160 -6.70 12.15 -10.71
CA ALA A 160 -5.75 11.19 -10.15
C ALA A 160 -5.40 11.54 -8.70
N ARG A 161 -5.15 12.82 -8.39
CA ARG A 161 -4.90 13.29 -7.02
C ARG A 161 -6.12 13.08 -6.12
N TYR A 162 -7.30 13.40 -6.61
CA TYR A 162 -8.55 13.17 -5.88
C TYR A 162 -8.75 11.69 -5.56
N LEU A 163 -8.62 10.80 -6.55
CA LEU A 163 -8.79 9.36 -6.36
C LEU A 163 -7.70 8.78 -5.44
N THR A 164 -6.45 9.26 -5.53
CA THR A 164 -5.39 8.86 -4.59
C THR A 164 -5.74 9.24 -3.15
N SER A 165 -6.21 10.47 -2.94
CA SER A 165 -6.66 10.94 -1.63
C SER A 165 -7.85 10.13 -1.11
N SER A 166 -8.86 9.89 -1.96
CA SER A 166 -10.06 9.12 -1.62
C SER A 166 -9.73 7.66 -1.28
N LEU A 167 -8.81 7.02 -2.04
CA LEU A 167 -8.34 5.67 -1.76
C LEU A 167 -7.63 5.58 -0.40
N ASN A 168 -6.80 6.57 -0.07
CA ASN A 168 -6.11 6.62 1.22
C ASN A 168 -7.10 6.86 2.36
N GLY A 169 -8.08 7.75 2.18
CA GLY A 169 -9.18 7.97 3.12
C GLY A 169 -10.01 6.70 3.35
N LEU A 170 -10.38 5.99 2.28
CA LEU A 170 -11.08 4.71 2.35
C LEU A 170 -10.28 3.67 3.16
N ARG A 171 -8.96 3.56 2.95
CA ARG A 171 -8.08 2.65 3.70
C ARG A 171 -8.02 3.00 5.19
N VAL A 172 -8.10 4.27 5.56
CA VAL A 172 -8.19 4.71 6.96
C VAL A 172 -9.56 4.35 7.54
N MET A 173 -10.65 4.67 6.85
CA MET A 173 -12.02 4.33 7.28
C MET A 173 -12.18 2.81 7.49
N ALA A 174 -11.64 2.01 6.58
CA ALA A 174 -11.68 0.56 6.64
C ALA A 174 -10.96 -0.05 7.88
N LYS A 175 -10.10 0.72 8.58
CA LYS A 175 -9.54 0.32 9.89
C LYS A 175 -10.53 0.51 11.04
N THR A 176 -11.50 1.40 10.89
CA THR A 176 -12.36 1.87 12.01
C THR A 176 -13.74 1.24 12.02
N THR A 177 -14.18 0.62 10.92
CA THR A 177 -15.51 0.03 10.80
C THR A 177 -15.51 -1.33 10.12
N ASP A 178 -16.46 -2.20 10.48
CA ASP A 178 -16.80 -3.46 9.82
C ASP A 178 -18.02 -3.33 8.91
N ASP A 179 -18.59 -2.14 8.82
CA ASP A 179 -19.69 -1.85 7.93
C ASP A 179 -19.22 -1.76 6.47
N ASN A 180 -19.17 -2.91 5.83
CA ASN A 180 -18.81 -3.01 4.41
C ASN A 180 -19.83 -2.31 3.50
N ALA A 181 -21.07 -2.07 3.92
CA ALA A 181 -22.03 -1.32 3.13
C ALA A 181 -21.64 0.16 3.10
N ALA A 182 -21.35 0.74 4.26
CA ALA A 182 -20.86 2.13 4.33
C ALA A 182 -19.57 2.34 3.53
N LEU A 183 -18.64 1.36 3.55
CA LEU A 183 -17.40 1.45 2.74
C LEU A 183 -17.70 1.39 1.23
N ARG A 184 -18.68 0.58 0.80
CA ARG A 184 -19.13 0.54 -0.61
C ARG A 184 -19.80 1.82 -1.04
N ASP A 185 -20.64 2.43 -0.19
CA ASP A 185 -21.25 3.74 -0.46
C ASP A 185 -20.19 4.81 -0.71
N ILE A 186 -19.10 4.82 0.08
CA ILE A 186 -17.96 5.71 -0.16
C ILE A 186 -17.33 5.45 -1.54
N VAL A 187 -17.17 4.18 -1.92
CA VAL A 187 -16.65 3.83 -3.25
C VAL A 187 -17.57 4.34 -4.35
N ASP A 188 -18.87 4.08 -4.26
CA ASP A 188 -19.85 4.46 -5.28
C ASP A 188 -19.92 5.99 -5.45
N VAL A 189 -19.97 6.74 -4.36
CA VAL A 189 -19.93 8.21 -4.40
C VAL A 189 -18.59 8.71 -4.96
N THR A 190 -17.46 8.14 -4.52
CA THR A 190 -16.15 8.54 -5.04
C THR A 190 -16.05 8.33 -6.55
N LEU A 191 -16.57 7.22 -7.07
CA LEU A 191 -16.46 6.87 -8.47
C LEU A 191 -17.51 7.53 -9.37
N SER A 192 -18.55 8.15 -8.81
CA SER A 192 -19.54 8.93 -9.58
C SER A 192 -18.92 10.12 -10.30
N VAL A 193 -17.72 10.56 -9.90
CA VAL A 193 -16.97 11.62 -10.62
C VAL A 193 -16.44 11.16 -11.99
N LEU A 194 -16.50 9.85 -12.29
CA LEU A 194 -16.11 9.28 -13.57
C LEU A 194 -17.26 9.27 -14.59
N ASP A 195 -18.47 9.54 -14.18
CA ASP A 195 -19.68 9.58 -15.01
C ASP A 195 -19.90 10.98 -15.57
#